data_4f541bca1159358f12c4f7ff0baed885
#
_entry.id   4f541bca1159358f12c4f7ff0baed885
#
_cell.length_a   1.000
_cell.length_b   1.000
_cell.length_c   1.000
_cell.angle_alpha   90.00
_cell.angle_beta   90.00
_cell.angle_gamma   90.00
#
_symmetry.space_group_name_H-M   'P 1'
#
loop_
_entity.id
_entity.type
_entity.pdbx_description
1 polymer ?
#
loop_
_entity_poly.entity_id
_entity_poly.type
_entity_poly.pdbx_seq_one_letter_code
_entity_poly.pdbx_strand_id
1 'polypeptide(L)'
;ILAGPGSGKTLVITQRVKNLIEKQHIRPSDILVITFTKAAATQMKERFTILMGEGRYPVTFGTFHAVFFSVLKNAYHYTAQNIIREEKKYQILYDIIHRMELEYEDEQEFMSGVLSEISLVKNEGIDLAHYYAKNCAADIFRKIYQQYEAGKQRAGLIDFDDMLVYTYELFRERKDILALWQKQYPYILIDEFQDINKLQFEIVKMMALPHNNLFVVGD
;
A
#
# COMPACT_ATOMS: atom_id res chain seq x y z
N ILE A 1 1.80 -18.56 -9.01
CA ILE A 1 1.34 -18.95 -10.36
C ILE A 1 1.74 -17.84 -11.30
N LEU A 2 2.49 -18.20 -12.34
CA LEU A 2 2.83 -17.30 -13.44
C LEU A 2 1.85 -17.53 -14.60
N ALA A 3 1.28 -16.45 -15.12
CA ALA A 3 0.27 -16.57 -16.20
C ALA A 3 0.14 -15.23 -16.92
N GLY A 4 0.33 -15.20 -18.24
CA GLY A 4 0.31 -14.01 -19.07
C GLY A 4 -1.01 -13.23 -19.05
N PRO A 5 -1.04 -12.03 -19.64
CA PRO A 5 -2.24 -11.19 -19.73
C PRO A 5 -3.41 -11.95 -20.38
N GLY A 6 -4.61 -11.85 -19.81
CA GLY A 6 -5.80 -12.52 -20.34
C GLY A 6 -5.90 -14.02 -20.03
N SER A 7 -4.95 -14.62 -19.34
CA SER A 7 -4.91 -16.07 -19.01
C SER A 7 -5.89 -16.52 -17.94
N GLY A 8 -6.74 -15.63 -17.42
CA GLY A 8 -7.71 -15.97 -16.39
C GLY A 8 -7.19 -15.90 -14.95
N LYS A 9 -6.14 -15.12 -14.66
CA LYS A 9 -5.57 -14.93 -13.31
C LYS A 9 -6.62 -14.67 -12.23
N THR A 10 -7.56 -13.77 -12.50
CA THR A 10 -8.67 -13.46 -11.58
C THR A 10 -9.55 -14.69 -11.30
N LEU A 11 -9.78 -15.55 -12.30
CA LEU A 11 -10.53 -16.79 -12.13
C LEU A 11 -9.76 -17.76 -11.22
N VAL A 12 -8.44 -17.84 -11.37
CA VAL A 12 -7.59 -18.70 -10.54
C VAL A 12 -7.67 -18.29 -9.07
N ILE A 13 -7.61 -16.99 -8.76
CA ILE A 13 -7.72 -16.49 -7.38
C ILE A 13 -9.11 -16.80 -6.81
N THR A 14 -10.19 -16.46 -7.51
CA THR A 14 -11.56 -16.71 -7.02
C THR A 14 -11.85 -18.19 -6.84
N GLN A 15 -11.35 -19.04 -7.74
CA GLN A 15 -11.44 -20.50 -7.62
C GLN A 15 -10.61 -21.04 -6.43
N ARG A 16 -9.43 -20.44 -6.17
CA ARG A 16 -8.63 -20.80 -4.99
C ARG A 16 -9.36 -20.46 -3.70
N VAL A 17 -9.96 -19.28 -3.61
CA VAL A 17 -10.78 -18.87 -2.45
C VAL A 17 -11.95 -19.85 -2.23
N LYS A 18 -12.68 -20.19 -3.31
CA LYS A 18 -13.75 -21.19 -3.24
C LYS A 18 -13.25 -22.52 -2.70
N ASN A 19 -12.12 -23.03 -3.20
CA ASN A 19 -11.53 -24.29 -2.74
C ASN A 19 -11.11 -24.24 -1.27
N LEU A 20 -10.57 -23.10 -0.78
CA LEU A 20 -10.24 -22.92 0.63
C LEU A 20 -11.50 -23.07 1.50
N ILE A 21 -12.61 -22.51 1.10
CA ILE A 21 -13.87 -22.53 1.84
C ILE A 21 -14.53 -23.91 1.77
N GLU A 22 -14.75 -24.44 0.55
CA GLU A 22 -15.55 -25.64 0.34
C GLU A 22 -14.79 -26.93 0.64
N LYS A 23 -13.50 -27.01 0.27
CA LYS A 23 -12.71 -28.24 0.41
C LYS A 23 -11.84 -28.28 1.66
N GLN A 24 -11.34 -27.13 2.10
CA GLN A 24 -10.47 -27.05 3.28
C GLN A 24 -11.20 -26.51 4.51
N HIS A 25 -12.48 -26.17 4.37
CA HIS A 25 -13.34 -25.67 5.46
C HIS A 25 -12.79 -24.43 6.18
N ILE A 26 -12.06 -23.58 5.45
CA ILE A 26 -11.52 -22.32 5.98
C ILE A 26 -12.67 -21.32 6.11
N ARG A 27 -12.70 -20.60 7.23
CA ARG A 27 -13.69 -19.55 7.43
C ARG A 27 -13.47 -18.43 6.42
N PRO A 28 -14.51 -17.96 5.72
CA PRO A 28 -14.38 -16.88 4.73
C PRO A 28 -13.78 -15.59 5.31
N SER A 29 -14.05 -15.28 6.60
CA SER A 29 -13.49 -14.13 7.31
C SER A 29 -11.97 -14.17 7.51
N ASP A 30 -11.35 -15.34 7.41
CA ASP A 30 -9.91 -15.55 7.58
C ASP A 30 -9.13 -15.33 6.30
N ILE A 31 -9.82 -15.00 5.19
CA ILE A 31 -9.23 -14.87 3.85
C ILE A 31 -9.19 -13.41 3.45
N LEU A 32 -8.00 -12.94 3.09
CA LEU A 32 -7.73 -11.61 2.54
C LEU A 32 -7.25 -11.74 1.10
N VAL A 33 -7.92 -11.05 0.19
CA VAL A 33 -7.52 -10.96 -1.23
C VAL A 33 -7.13 -9.52 -1.52
N ILE A 34 -5.89 -9.31 -1.96
CA ILE A 34 -5.32 -7.98 -2.23
C ILE A 34 -5.08 -7.81 -3.72
N THR A 35 -5.44 -6.65 -4.25
CA THR A 35 -5.16 -6.22 -5.62
C THR A 35 -4.75 -4.74 -5.64
N PHE A 36 -4.39 -4.20 -6.82
CA PHE A 36 -3.87 -2.84 -6.92
C PHE A 36 -4.95 -1.76 -6.99
N THR A 37 -6.08 -2.06 -7.62
CA THR A 37 -7.12 -1.05 -7.85
C THR A 37 -8.43 -1.42 -7.17
N LYS A 38 -9.17 -0.39 -6.75
CA LYS A 38 -10.51 -0.57 -6.20
C LYS A 38 -11.47 -1.25 -7.20
N ALA A 39 -11.33 -0.90 -8.48
CA ALA A 39 -12.13 -1.51 -9.54
C ALA A 39 -11.86 -3.02 -9.64
N ALA A 40 -10.58 -3.44 -9.64
CA ALA A 40 -10.21 -4.85 -9.66
C ALA A 40 -10.71 -5.59 -8.41
N ALA A 41 -10.59 -5.00 -7.22
CA ALA A 41 -11.11 -5.58 -5.98
C ALA A 41 -12.63 -5.79 -6.03
N THR A 42 -13.38 -4.80 -6.53
CA THR A 42 -14.83 -4.88 -6.71
C THR A 42 -15.21 -5.96 -7.71
N GLN A 43 -14.58 -5.97 -8.89
CA GLN A 43 -14.84 -6.98 -9.91
C GLN A 43 -14.53 -8.40 -9.43
N MET A 44 -13.44 -8.57 -8.70
CA MET A 44 -13.06 -9.87 -8.13
C MET A 44 -14.06 -10.35 -7.11
N LYS A 45 -14.54 -9.45 -6.24
CA LYS A 45 -15.59 -9.74 -5.27
C LYS A 45 -16.91 -10.14 -5.95
N GLU A 46 -17.32 -9.44 -7.00
CA GLU A 46 -18.51 -9.77 -7.77
C GLU A 46 -18.41 -11.15 -8.41
N ARG A 47 -17.28 -11.45 -9.09
CA ARG A 47 -17.01 -12.77 -9.68
C ARG A 47 -17.03 -13.88 -8.64
N PHE A 48 -16.42 -13.64 -7.47
CA PHE A 48 -16.44 -14.57 -6.36
C PHE A 48 -17.87 -14.82 -5.86
N THR A 49 -18.69 -13.77 -5.71
CA THR A 49 -20.09 -13.88 -5.28
C THR A 49 -20.91 -14.73 -6.29
N ILE A 50 -20.75 -14.49 -7.59
CA ILE A 50 -21.39 -15.30 -8.63
C ILE A 50 -20.93 -16.78 -8.55
N LEU A 51 -19.65 -17.00 -8.36
CA LEU A 51 -19.05 -18.34 -8.29
C LEU A 51 -19.53 -19.15 -7.07
N MET A 52 -19.79 -18.47 -5.95
CA MET A 52 -20.26 -19.12 -4.70
C MET A 52 -21.78 -19.31 -4.66
N GLY A 53 -22.54 -18.58 -5.49
CA GLY A 53 -24.00 -18.62 -5.49
C GLY A 53 -24.64 -18.01 -4.26
N GLU A 54 -25.79 -18.53 -3.83
CA GLU A 54 -26.51 -18.04 -2.66
C GLU A 54 -25.74 -18.31 -1.38
N GLY A 55 -25.51 -17.28 -0.58
CA GLY A 55 -24.82 -17.36 0.70
C GLY A 55 -24.07 -16.09 1.07
N ARG A 56 -23.73 -15.96 2.34
CA ARG A 56 -22.92 -14.85 2.85
C ARG A 56 -21.51 -15.35 3.16
N TYR A 57 -20.56 -14.96 2.35
CA TYR A 57 -19.15 -15.33 2.49
C TYR A 57 -18.31 -14.06 2.75
N PRO A 58 -18.02 -13.71 4.00
CA PRO A 58 -17.35 -12.47 4.36
C PRO A 58 -15.83 -12.52 4.10
N VAL A 59 -15.44 -12.86 2.87
CA VAL A 59 -14.05 -12.73 2.40
C VAL A 59 -13.74 -11.25 2.23
N THR A 60 -12.56 -10.83 2.66
CA THR A 60 -12.09 -9.46 2.48
C THR A 60 -11.40 -9.32 1.14
N PHE A 61 -11.93 -8.44 0.27
CA PHE A 61 -11.31 -8.01 -0.97
C PHE A 61 -10.93 -6.55 -0.85
N GLY A 62 -9.68 -6.20 -1.11
CA GLY A 62 -9.23 -4.82 -0.98
C GLY A 62 -7.96 -4.52 -1.76
N THR A 63 -7.55 -3.25 -1.72
CA THR A 63 -6.25 -2.81 -2.23
C THR A 63 -5.23 -2.79 -1.08
N PHE A 64 -3.92 -2.78 -1.41
CA PHE A 64 -2.86 -2.60 -0.42
C PHE A 64 -3.12 -1.39 0.48
N HIS A 65 -3.41 -0.22 -0.12
CA HIS A 65 -3.66 1.01 0.63
C HIS A 65 -4.90 0.91 1.52
N ALA A 66 -5.99 0.28 1.06
CA ALA A 66 -7.19 0.12 1.87
C ALA A 66 -6.94 -0.78 3.10
N VAL A 67 -6.20 -1.86 2.92
CA VAL A 67 -5.81 -2.78 4.01
C VAL A 67 -4.91 -2.07 5.01
N PHE A 68 -3.85 -1.41 4.53
CA PHE A 68 -2.88 -0.73 5.40
C PHE A 68 -3.50 0.49 6.09
N PHE A 69 -4.37 1.23 5.41
CA PHE A 69 -5.12 2.30 6.06
C PHE A 69 -6.04 1.77 7.17
N SER A 70 -6.63 0.57 7.00
CA SER A 70 -7.40 -0.06 8.08
C SER A 70 -6.53 -0.39 9.30
N VAL A 71 -5.27 -0.79 9.09
CA VAL A 71 -4.31 -0.98 10.19
C VAL A 71 -4.09 0.32 10.95
N LEU A 72 -3.78 1.39 10.23
CA LEU A 72 -3.50 2.70 10.82
C LEU A 72 -4.74 3.33 11.47
N LYS A 73 -5.93 3.15 10.86
CA LYS A 73 -7.21 3.58 11.43
C LYS A 73 -7.45 2.94 12.80
N ASN A 74 -7.18 1.65 12.93
CA ASN A 74 -7.37 0.95 14.19
C ASN A 74 -6.32 1.33 15.24
N ALA A 75 -5.07 1.56 14.83
CA ALA A 75 -3.97 1.86 15.75
C ALA A 75 -3.88 3.33 16.15
N TYR A 76 -4.10 4.26 15.20
CA TYR A 76 -3.88 5.69 15.38
C TYR A 76 -5.14 6.54 15.20
N HIS A 77 -6.29 5.91 14.96
CA HIS A 77 -7.57 6.58 14.75
C HIS A 77 -7.61 7.54 13.54
N TYR A 78 -6.78 7.30 12.53
CA TYR A 78 -6.84 8.08 11.28
C TYR A 78 -8.21 7.95 10.61
N THR A 79 -8.64 9.02 9.96
CA THR A 79 -9.86 9.10 9.17
C THR A 79 -9.55 9.51 7.73
N ALA A 80 -10.53 9.46 6.85
CA ALA A 80 -10.37 9.94 5.47
C ALA A 80 -9.94 11.43 5.40
N GLN A 81 -10.21 12.23 6.42
CA GLN A 81 -9.80 13.64 6.49
C GLN A 81 -8.28 13.81 6.67
N ASN A 82 -7.59 12.78 7.17
CA ASN A 82 -6.14 12.80 7.32
C ASN A 82 -5.43 12.47 6.01
N ILE A 83 -6.14 12.00 4.96
CA ILE A 83 -5.53 11.70 3.66
C ILE A 83 -5.32 13.01 2.90
N ILE A 84 -4.07 13.32 2.59
CA ILE A 84 -3.69 14.52 1.87
C ILE A 84 -4.22 14.49 0.43
N ARG A 85 -4.75 15.60 -0.04
CA ARG A 85 -5.15 15.78 -1.44
C ARG A 85 -3.96 16.22 -2.29
N GLU A 86 -4.00 15.91 -3.59
CA GLU A 86 -2.90 16.27 -4.51
C GLU A 86 -2.60 17.77 -4.48
N GLU A 87 -3.62 18.62 -4.53
CA GLU A 87 -3.43 20.07 -4.50
C GLU A 87 -2.67 20.51 -3.24
N LYS A 88 -2.91 19.85 -2.11
CA LYS A 88 -2.24 20.17 -0.85
C LYS A 88 -0.79 19.71 -0.83
N LYS A 89 -0.45 18.60 -1.48
CA LYS A 89 0.93 18.17 -1.66
C LYS A 89 1.73 19.22 -2.41
N TYR A 90 1.20 19.66 -3.56
CA TYR A 90 1.82 20.68 -4.38
C TYR A 90 1.94 22.02 -3.64
N GLN A 91 0.93 22.43 -2.87
CA GLN A 91 0.98 23.64 -2.06
C GLN A 91 2.10 23.58 -1.01
N ILE A 92 2.21 22.49 -0.28
CA ILE A 92 3.28 22.32 0.74
C ILE A 92 4.66 22.40 0.07
N LEU A 93 4.84 21.71 -1.07
CA LEU A 93 6.09 21.73 -1.80
C LEU A 93 6.40 23.10 -2.38
N TYR A 94 5.41 23.78 -2.97
CA TYR A 94 5.51 25.14 -3.46
C TYR A 94 6.04 26.10 -2.38
N ASP A 95 5.42 26.09 -1.20
CA ASP A 95 5.84 26.92 -0.06
C ASP A 95 7.28 26.65 0.38
N ILE A 96 7.75 25.40 0.24
CA ILE A 96 9.12 25.00 0.57
C ILE A 96 10.12 25.54 -0.46
N ILE A 97 9.89 25.28 -1.75
CA ILE A 97 10.83 25.66 -2.82
C ILE A 97 10.97 27.17 -2.95
N HIS A 98 9.87 27.93 -2.77
CA HIS A 98 9.89 29.39 -2.79
C HIS A 98 10.64 29.97 -1.58
N ARG A 99 10.45 29.39 -0.41
CA ARG A 99 11.17 29.81 0.80
C ARG A 99 12.66 29.48 0.74
N MET A 100 13.04 28.46 0.00
CA MET A 100 14.43 28.08 -0.25
C MET A 100 15.06 28.85 -1.41
N GLU A 101 14.29 29.70 -2.12
CA GLU A 101 14.73 30.49 -3.28
C GLU A 101 15.42 29.61 -4.34
N LEU A 102 14.83 28.45 -4.66
CA LEU A 102 15.42 27.50 -5.60
C LEU A 102 15.18 27.97 -7.04
N GLU A 103 16.21 27.80 -7.88
CA GLU A 103 16.12 28.03 -9.32
C GLU A 103 15.73 26.74 -10.04
N TYR A 104 14.79 26.82 -10.98
CA TYR A 104 14.31 25.71 -11.82
C TYR A 104 13.81 26.27 -13.16
N GLU A 105 13.87 25.46 -14.22
CA GLU A 105 13.41 25.86 -15.55
C GLU A 105 11.89 25.83 -15.65
N ASP A 106 11.25 24.75 -15.16
CA ASP A 106 9.81 24.61 -15.09
C ASP A 106 9.39 24.16 -13.67
N GLU A 107 8.57 24.96 -13.03
CA GLU A 107 8.14 24.75 -11.65
C GLU A 107 7.32 23.47 -11.48
N GLN A 108 6.41 23.22 -12.42
CA GLN A 108 5.51 22.08 -12.32
C GLN A 108 6.26 20.76 -12.56
N GLU A 109 7.16 20.75 -13.54
CA GLU A 109 8.01 19.59 -13.81
C GLU A 109 8.94 19.31 -12.63
N PHE A 110 9.57 20.36 -12.07
CA PHE A 110 10.43 20.22 -10.89
C PHE A 110 9.67 19.65 -9.69
N MET A 111 8.51 20.22 -9.34
CA MET A 111 7.70 19.75 -8.21
C MET A 111 7.23 18.31 -8.41
N SER A 112 6.77 17.96 -9.61
CA SER A 112 6.34 16.60 -9.94
C SER A 112 7.50 15.59 -9.83
N GLY A 113 8.68 15.99 -10.33
CA GLY A 113 9.91 15.21 -10.22
C GLY A 113 10.32 14.94 -8.77
N VAL A 114 10.33 15.99 -7.95
CA VAL A 114 10.66 15.88 -6.52
C VAL A 114 9.66 15.02 -5.76
N LEU A 115 8.35 15.17 -6.00
CA LEU A 115 7.32 14.31 -5.37
C LEU A 115 7.49 12.85 -5.77
N SER A 116 7.83 12.57 -7.02
CA SER A 116 8.11 11.22 -7.51
C SER A 116 9.34 10.61 -6.84
N GLU A 117 10.39 11.40 -6.61
CA GLU A 117 11.58 10.95 -5.89
C GLU A 117 11.32 10.71 -4.40
N ILE A 118 10.50 11.55 -3.76
CA ILE A 118 10.05 11.34 -2.36
C ILE A 118 9.30 10.00 -2.26
N SER A 119 8.38 9.74 -3.17
CA SER A 119 7.64 8.48 -3.24
C SER A 119 8.56 7.28 -3.44
N LEU A 120 9.52 7.36 -4.36
CA LEU A 120 10.51 6.31 -4.60
C LEU A 120 11.32 5.99 -3.33
N VAL A 121 11.86 7.01 -2.67
CA VAL A 121 12.66 6.85 -1.43
C VAL A 121 11.85 6.13 -0.36
N LYS A 122 10.58 6.49 -0.17
CA LYS A 122 9.68 5.86 0.79
C LYS A 122 9.38 4.40 0.43
N ASN A 123 8.93 4.15 -0.79
CA ASN A 123 8.45 2.83 -1.23
C ASN A 123 9.56 1.79 -1.30
N GLU A 124 10.78 2.21 -1.62
CA GLU A 124 11.95 1.33 -1.67
C GLU A 124 12.70 1.26 -0.33
N GLY A 125 12.31 2.08 0.65
CA GLY A 125 12.97 2.16 1.95
C GLY A 125 14.45 2.57 1.81
N ILE A 126 14.72 3.53 0.91
CA ILE A 126 16.08 4.01 0.66
C ILE A 126 16.49 4.94 1.80
N ASP A 127 17.70 4.76 2.30
CA ASP A 127 18.29 5.69 3.26
C ASP A 127 18.53 7.04 2.57
N LEU A 128 17.86 8.06 3.06
CA LEU A 128 17.93 9.42 2.54
C LEU A 128 19.37 9.98 2.54
N ALA A 129 20.22 9.53 3.46
CA ALA A 129 21.62 9.93 3.52
C ALA A 129 22.44 9.46 2.32
N HIS A 130 22.03 8.37 1.69
CA HIS A 130 22.68 7.74 0.56
C HIS A 130 21.93 7.91 -0.78
N TYR A 131 20.84 8.70 -0.79
CA TYR A 131 20.08 8.94 -1.99
C TYR A 131 20.65 10.11 -2.80
N TYR A 132 20.89 9.88 -4.08
CA TYR A 132 21.32 10.89 -5.06
C TYR A 132 20.12 11.30 -5.91
N ALA A 133 19.58 12.48 -5.62
CA ALA A 133 18.44 13.03 -6.33
C ALA A 133 18.78 13.39 -7.78
N LYS A 134 17.80 13.27 -8.66
CA LYS A 134 17.93 13.58 -10.09
C LYS A 134 17.51 15.00 -10.43
N ASN A 135 16.55 15.54 -9.66
CA ASN A 135 15.94 16.84 -9.95
C ASN A 135 16.68 18.01 -9.28
N CYS A 136 17.50 17.77 -8.27
CA CYS A 136 18.31 18.79 -7.61
C CYS A 136 19.50 18.15 -6.87
N ALA A 137 20.36 19.00 -6.29
CA ALA A 137 21.48 18.50 -5.49
C ALA A 137 20.99 17.69 -4.27
N ALA A 138 21.72 16.66 -3.88
CA ALA A 138 21.30 15.70 -2.86
C ALA A 138 21.04 16.34 -1.48
N ASP A 139 21.78 17.37 -1.11
CA ASP A 139 21.57 18.13 0.13
C ASP A 139 20.32 19.00 0.09
N ILE A 140 19.98 19.55 -1.08
CA ILE A 140 18.75 20.30 -1.32
C ILE A 140 17.56 19.34 -1.24
N PHE A 141 17.62 18.19 -1.92
CA PHE A 141 16.57 17.19 -1.86
C PHE A 141 16.28 16.73 -0.42
N ARG A 142 17.33 16.46 0.37
CA ARG A 142 17.16 16.07 1.79
C ARG A 142 16.43 17.13 2.60
N LYS A 143 16.75 18.42 2.38
CA LYS A 143 16.07 19.54 3.05
C LYS A 143 14.61 19.62 2.63
N ILE A 144 14.32 19.49 1.34
CA ILE A 144 12.94 19.47 0.82
C ILE A 144 12.17 18.32 1.43
N TYR A 145 12.71 17.09 1.37
CA TYR A 145 12.10 15.90 1.94
C TYR A 145 11.73 16.09 3.41
N GLN A 146 12.68 16.54 4.24
CA GLN A 146 12.46 16.76 5.67
C GLN A 146 11.39 17.83 5.94
N GLN A 147 11.40 18.95 5.19
CA GLN A 147 10.41 20.02 5.35
C GLN A 147 9.03 19.57 4.86
N TYR A 148 8.96 18.78 3.80
CA TYR A 148 7.71 18.23 3.27
C TYR A 148 7.04 17.28 4.27
N GLU A 149 7.81 16.34 4.82
CA GLU A 149 7.31 15.42 5.87
C GLU A 149 6.87 16.20 7.13
N ALA A 150 7.68 17.14 7.59
CA ALA A 150 7.31 17.99 8.72
C ALA A 150 6.06 18.85 8.43
N GLY A 151 5.87 19.31 7.20
CA GLY A 151 4.67 20.04 6.77
C GLY A 151 3.41 19.19 6.85
N LYS A 152 3.46 17.95 6.37
CA LYS A 152 2.35 17.00 6.48
C LYS A 152 2.03 16.68 7.94
N GLN A 153 3.05 16.37 8.75
CA GLN A 153 2.88 16.06 10.17
C GLN A 153 2.21 17.19 10.94
N ARG A 154 2.66 18.44 10.74
CA ARG A 154 2.03 19.63 11.38
C ARG A 154 0.57 19.81 11.00
N ALA A 155 0.21 19.41 9.78
CA ALA A 155 -1.17 19.46 9.30
C ALA A 155 -2.01 18.24 9.71
N GLY A 156 -1.41 17.24 10.34
CA GLY A 156 -2.08 15.96 10.67
C GLY A 156 -2.46 15.14 9.43
N LEU A 157 -1.68 15.27 8.34
CA LEU A 157 -1.95 14.65 7.05
C LEU A 157 -0.96 13.51 6.76
N ILE A 158 -1.47 12.51 6.05
CA ILE A 158 -0.70 11.37 5.53
C ILE A 158 -0.99 11.20 4.04
N ASP A 159 0.02 10.81 3.27
CA ASP A 159 -0.14 10.38 1.87
C ASP A 159 -0.23 8.86 1.75
N PHE A 160 -0.40 8.36 0.53
CA PHE A 160 -0.47 6.92 0.28
C PHE A 160 0.84 6.21 0.61
N ASP A 161 1.99 6.87 0.41
CA ASP A 161 3.29 6.30 0.75
C ASP A 161 3.47 6.19 2.27
N ASP A 162 2.97 7.18 3.03
CA ASP A 162 2.96 7.13 4.50
C ASP A 162 2.15 5.94 5.02
N MET A 163 1.07 5.55 4.34
CA MET A 163 0.27 4.40 4.76
C MET A 163 1.13 3.12 4.79
N LEU A 164 2.04 2.97 3.82
CA LEU A 164 2.95 1.83 3.78
C LEU A 164 4.05 1.95 4.84
N VAL A 165 4.72 3.10 4.90
CA VAL A 165 5.82 3.35 5.84
C VAL A 165 5.34 3.16 7.28
N TYR A 166 4.25 3.82 7.66
CA TYR A 166 3.73 3.75 9.03
C TYR A 166 3.20 2.37 9.40
N THR A 167 2.60 1.64 8.45
CA THR A 167 2.18 0.25 8.70
C THR A 167 3.39 -0.66 8.93
N TYR A 168 4.44 -0.50 8.11
CA TYR A 168 5.68 -1.25 8.25
C TYR A 168 6.35 -1.00 9.61
N GLU A 169 6.52 0.28 9.99
CA GLU A 169 7.09 0.68 11.28
C GLU A 169 6.25 0.17 12.45
N LEU A 170 4.93 0.34 12.38
CA LEU A 170 4.01 -0.16 13.39
C LEU A 170 4.16 -1.67 13.61
N PHE A 171 4.21 -2.45 12.56
CA PHE A 171 4.36 -3.90 12.66
C PHE A 171 5.76 -4.33 13.13
N ARG A 172 6.78 -3.51 12.90
CA ARG A 172 8.12 -3.75 13.46
C ARG A 172 8.18 -3.50 14.96
N GLU A 173 7.54 -2.45 15.42
CA GLU A 173 7.61 -1.99 16.82
C GLU A 173 6.54 -2.67 17.70
N ARG A 174 5.33 -2.85 17.19
CA ARG A 174 4.18 -3.37 17.93
C ARG A 174 3.81 -4.78 17.46
N LYS A 175 4.54 -5.76 17.99
CA LYS A 175 4.31 -7.18 17.65
C LYS A 175 2.94 -7.69 18.11
N ASP A 176 2.36 -7.10 19.13
CA ASP A 176 0.99 -7.35 19.59
C ASP A 176 -0.04 -6.95 18.52
N ILE A 177 0.12 -5.79 17.88
CA ILE A 177 -0.75 -5.34 16.79
C ILE A 177 -0.57 -6.24 15.56
N LEU A 178 0.67 -6.53 15.18
CA LEU A 178 0.96 -7.46 14.09
C LEU A 178 0.27 -8.82 14.30
N ALA A 179 0.36 -9.36 15.53
CA ALA A 179 -0.26 -10.65 15.87
C ALA A 179 -1.79 -10.64 15.68
N LEU A 180 -2.47 -9.53 15.94
CA LEU A 180 -3.91 -9.40 15.69
C LEU A 180 -4.23 -9.54 14.20
N TRP A 181 -3.46 -8.90 13.32
CA TRP A 181 -3.64 -8.98 11.87
C TRP A 181 -3.26 -10.33 11.29
N GLN A 182 -2.20 -10.97 11.80
CA GLN A 182 -1.85 -12.35 11.47
C GLN A 182 -2.97 -13.34 11.82
N LYS A 183 -3.60 -13.15 12.99
CA LYS A 183 -4.73 -13.96 13.43
C LYS A 183 -5.99 -13.69 12.61
N GLN A 184 -6.21 -12.42 12.22
CA GLN A 184 -7.36 -12.00 11.42
C GLN A 184 -7.32 -12.59 10.01
N TYR A 185 -6.13 -12.64 9.38
CA TYR A 185 -5.94 -13.06 8.00
C TYR A 185 -4.84 -14.11 7.87
N PRO A 186 -5.09 -15.36 8.33
CA PRO A 186 -4.13 -16.45 8.16
C PRO A 186 -3.95 -16.87 6.69
N TYR A 187 -4.84 -16.46 5.78
CA TYR A 187 -4.78 -16.76 4.34
C TYR A 187 -4.78 -15.46 3.55
N ILE A 188 -3.70 -15.21 2.82
CA ILE A 188 -3.52 -14.01 2.01
C ILE A 188 -3.32 -14.40 0.54
N LEU A 189 -4.11 -13.81 -0.35
CA LEU A 189 -3.98 -13.98 -1.79
C LEU A 189 -3.70 -12.62 -2.43
N ILE A 190 -2.74 -12.58 -3.36
CA ILE A 190 -2.33 -11.34 -4.04
C ILE A 190 -2.41 -11.54 -5.55
N ASP A 191 -3.10 -10.61 -6.21
CA ASP A 191 -3.13 -10.48 -7.66
C ASP A 191 -2.05 -9.49 -8.15
N GLU A 192 -1.60 -9.67 -9.39
CA GLU A 192 -0.57 -8.85 -10.04
C GLU A 192 0.71 -8.72 -9.18
N PHE A 193 1.19 -9.82 -8.66
CA PHE A 193 2.32 -9.85 -7.72
C PHE A 193 3.61 -9.23 -8.28
N GLN A 194 3.78 -9.21 -9.62
CA GLN A 194 4.93 -8.57 -10.26
C GLN A 194 4.99 -7.04 -10.04
N ASP A 195 3.86 -6.40 -9.74
CA ASP A 195 3.77 -4.94 -9.61
C ASP A 195 3.97 -4.45 -8.15
N ILE A 196 4.14 -5.37 -7.19
CA ILE A 196 4.28 -4.97 -5.79
C ILE A 196 5.67 -4.36 -5.53
N ASN A 197 5.70 -3.25 -4.77
CA ASN A 197 6.95 -2.64 -4.34
C ASN A 197 7.55 -3.37 -3.13
N LYS A 198 8.81 -3.04 -2.82
CA LYS A 198 9.56 -3.68 -1.73
C LYS A 198 8.84 -3.56 -0.39
N LEU A 199 8.32 -2.37 -0.07
CA LEU A 199 7.68 -2.11 1.22
C LEU A 199 6.36 -2.88 1.37
N GLN A 200 5.54 -2.94 0.31
CA GLN A 200 4.33 -3.76 0.26
C GLN A 200 4.67 -5.24 0.49
N PHE A 201 5.72 -5.73 -0.16
CA PHE A 201 6.17 -7.11 0.01
C PHE A 201 6.58 -7.41 1.46
N GLU A 202 7.38 -6.54 2.08
CA GLU A 202 7.83 -6.74 3.47
C GLU A 202 6.65 -6.73 4.47
N ILE A 203 5.66 -5.85 4.27
CA ILE A 203 4.46 -5.81 5.12
C ILE A 203 3.66 -7.12 4.98
N VAL A 204 3.40 -7.56 3.74
CA VAL A 204 2.66 -8.80 3.48
C VAL A 204 3.39 -10.01 4.06
N LYS A 205 4.71 -10.05 3.90
CA LYS A 205 5.55 -11.11 4.48
C LYS A 205 5.42 -11.17 6.01
N MET A 206 5.44 -10.03 6.69
CA MET A 206 5.18 -9.99 8.13
C MET A 206 3.78 -10.48 8.48
N MET A 207 2.75 -10.09 7.72
CA MET A 207 1.37 -10.53 7.95
C MET A 207 1.19 -12.03 7.71
N ALA A 208 1.85 -12.60 6.71
CA ALA A 208 1.74 -14.01 6.36
C ALA A 208 2.39 -14.94 7.38
N LEU A 209 3.37 -14.48 8.14
CA LEU A 209 3.99 -15.23 9.23
C LEU A 209 3.02 -15.28 10.45
N PRO A 210 2.96 -16.34 11.24
CA PRO A 210 3.71 -17.62 11.14
C PRO A 210 3.04 -18.66 10.23
N HIS A 211 1.85 -18.40 9.69
CA HIS A 211 1.05 -19.38 8.94
C HIS A 211 1.63 -19.72 7.57
N ASN A 212 2.31 -18.75 6.95
CA ASN A 212 2.93 -18.84 5.63
C ASN A 212 1.97 -19.28 4.51
N ASN A 213 0.66 -18.96 4.65
CA ASN A 213 -0.37 -19.24 3.66
C ASN A 213 -0.52 -18.05 2.70
N LEU A 214 0.51 -17.84 1.90
CA LEU A 214 0.54 -16.80 0.87
C LEU A 214 0.38 -17.43 -0.51
N PHE A 215 -0.63 -16.97 -1.25
CA PHE A 215 -0.89 -17.39 -2.62
C PHE A 215 -0.78 -16.17 -3.54
N VAL A 216 0.13 -16.22 -4.49
CA VAL A 216 0.40 -15.09 -5.39
C VAL A 216 0.17 -15.49 -6.84
N VAL A 217 -0.37 -14.55 -7.60
CA VAL A 217 -0.58 -14.68 -9.05
C VAL A 217 0.00 -13.43 -9.71
N GLY A 218 0.72 -13.63 -10.81
CA GLY A 218 1.35 -12.55 -11.56
C GLY A 218 1.90 -13.04 -12.90
N ASP A 219 2.47 -12.12 -13.64
CA ASP A 219 3.17 -12.37 -14.91
C ASP A 219 4.61 -12.81 -14.70
#